data_9edcf1752a3ab63c0432df0bd79dc0d8
#
_entry.id   9edcf1752a3ab63c0432df0bd79dc0d8
#
_cell.length_a   1.000
_cell.length_b   1.000
_cell.length_c   1.000
_cell.angle_alpha   90.00
_cell.angle_beta   90.00
_cell.angle_gamma   90.00
#
_symmetry.space_group_name_H-M   'P 1'
#
loop_
_entity.id
_entity.type
_entity.pdbx_description
1 polymer ?
#
loop_
_entity_poly.entity_id
_entity_poly.type
_entity_poly.pdbx_seq_one_letter_code
_entity_poly.pdbx_strand_id
1 'polypeptide(L)'
;MTQGPRLETAAEIARMERDGCDLVGMTGLPEAALARELGLCYASLAFVVNWAAGKGEGAITMTAIEAHLGFCAGQSGPILAALAAGSGAP
;
A
#
# COMPACT_ATOMS: atom_id res chain seq x y z
N MET A 1 -3.33 -3.11 -7.71
CA MET A 1 -3.82 -4.00 -6.64
C MET A 1 -3.86 -5.44 -7.11
N THR A 2 -3.53 -6.35 -6.24
CA THR A 2 -3.52 -7.77 -6.54
C THR A 2 -4.57 -8.51 -5.72
N GLN A 3 -4.86 -9.74 -6.14
CA GLN A 3 -5.86 -10.59 -5.48
C GLN A 3 -5.27 -11.19 -4.20
N GLY A 4 -5.79 -10.78 -3.02
CA GLY A 4 -5.45 -11.42 -1.75
C GLY A 4 -6.12 -12.79 -1.61
N PRO A 5 -5.85 -13.51 -0.54
CA PRO A 5 -4.98 -13.15 0.60
C PRO A 5 -3.55 -13.69 0.50
N ARG A 6 -3.09 -14.05 -0.67
CA ARG A 6 -1.73 -14.57 -0.87
C ARG A 6 -0.73 -13.46 -1.21
N LEU A 7 0.55 -13.71 -1.01
CA LEU A 7 1.61 -12.85 -1.51
C LEU A 7 1.89 -13.16 -2.99
N GLU A 8 2.34 -12.16 -3.70
CA GLU A 8 2.65 -12.27 -5.12
C GLU A 8 3.94 -13.08 -5.33
N THR A 9 4.03 -13.75 -6.49
CA THR A 9 5.27 -14.40 -6.92
C THR A 9 6.23 -13.35 -7.50
N ALA A 10 7.53 -13.71 -7.55
CA ALA A 10 8.52 -12.83 -8.15
C ALA A 10 8.21 -12.52 -9.63
N ALA A 11 7.67 -13.49 -10.35
CA ALA A 11 7.29 -13.30 -11.76
C ALA A 11 6.14 -12.31 -11.91
N GLU A 12 5.14 -12.38 -11.02
CA GLU A 12 4.04 -11.42 -11.01
C GLU A 12 4.55 -10.00 -10.74
N ILE A 13 5.45 -9.85 -9.79
CA ILE A 13 6.05 -8.56 -9.45
C ILE A 13 6.85 -8.00 -10.64
N ALA A 14 7.64 -8.83 -11.31
CA ALA A 14 8.41 -8.41 -12.47
C ALA A 14 7.49 -7.91 -13.59
N ARG A 15 6.37 -8.58 -13.81
CA ARG A 15 5.36 -8.16 -14.80
C ARG A 15 4.75 -6.81 -14.44
N MET A 16 4.34 -6.63 -13.20
CA MET A 16 3.75 -5.37 -12.74
C MET A 16 4.72 -4.21 -12.84
N GLU A 17 6.00 -4.44 -12.55
CA GLU A 17 7.03 -3.43 -12.71
C GLU A 17 7.16 -3.00 -14.18
N ARG A 18 7.14 -3.94 -15.11
CA ARG A 18 7.16 -3.64 -16.54
C ARG A 18 5.93 -2.85 -16.98
N ASP A 19 4.81 -3.06 -16.32
CA ASP A 19 3.56 -2.32 -16.59
C ASP A 19 3.54 -0.94 -15.94
N GLY A 20 4.61 -0.55 -15.23
CA GLY A 20 4.74 0.79 -14.64
C GLY A 20 4.27 0.89 -13.20
N CYS A 21 4.07 -0.22 -12.51
CA CYS A 21 3.66 -0.19 -11.10
C CYS A 21 4.85 0.09 -10.19
N ASP A 22 4.66 0.99 -9.22
CA ASP A 22 5.67 1.34 -8.23
C ASP A 22 5.48 0.62 -6.90
N LEU A 23 4.22 0.36 -6.53
CA LEU A 23 3.85 -0.28 -5.27
C LEU A 23 2.81 -1.36 -5.53
N VAL A 24 2.72 -2.31 -4.62
CA VAL A 24 1.74 -3.39 -4.70
C VAL A 24 1.03 -3.58 -3.36
N GLY A 25 -0.26 -3.88 -3.43
CA GLY A 25 -1.08 -4.14 -2.26
C GLY A 25 -2.33 -4.90 -2.64
N MET A 26 -3.11 -5.33 -1.66
CA MET A 26 -4.23 -6.25 -1.84
C MET A 26 -5.61 -5.66 -1.52
N THR A 27 -5.67 -4.51 -0.87
CA THR A 27 -6.91 -4.12 -0.18
C THR A 27 -7.57 -2.82 -0.65
N GLY A 28 -6.86 -1.95 -1.31
CA GLY A 28 -7.37 -0.60 -1.61
C GLY A 28 -8.27 -0.48 -2.84
N LEU A 29 -8.34 -1.50 -3.69
CA LEU A 29 -9.06 -1.39 -4.95
C LEU A 29 -10.57 -1.14 -4.80
N PRO A 30 -11.31 -1.83 -3.91
CA PRO A 30 -12.73 -1.57 -3.79
C PRO A 30 -13.06 -0.13 -3.43
N GLU A 31 -12.34 0.44 -2.47
CA GLU A 31 -12.55 1.83 -2.05
C GLU A 31 -12.19 2.81 -3.15
N ALA A 32 -11.09 2.60 -3.83
CA ALA A 32 -10.64 3.48 -4.90
C ALA A 32 -11.64 3.48 -6.07
N ALA A 33 -12.11 2.32 -6.47
CA ALA A 33 -13.09 2.20 -7.55
C ALA A 33 -14.42 2.85 -7.20
N LEU A 34 -14.92 2.60 -6.00
CA LEU A 34 -16.19 3.17 -5.52
C LEU A 34 -16.10 4.68 -5.37
N ALA A 35 -14.98 5.19 -4.86
CA ALA A 35 -14.76 6.63 -4.76
C ALA A 35 -14.81 7.30 -6.13
N ARG A 36 -14.21 6.67 -7.14
CA ARG A 36 -14.22 7.17 -8.51
C ARG A 36 -15.63 7.20 -9.08
N GLU A 37 -16.41 6.16 -8.87
CA GLU A 37 -17.79 6.10 -9.35
C GLU A 37 -18.66 7.18 -8.73
N LEU A 38 -18.42 7.51 -7.46
CA LEU A 38 -19.18 8.52 -6.73
C LEU A 38 -18.63 9.93 -6.93
N GLY A 39 -17.57 10.11 -7.68
CA GLY A 39 -16.96 11.41 -7.88
C GLY A 39 -16.29 11.99 -6.63
N LEU A 40 -15.87 11.16 -5.70
CA LEU A 40 -15.22 11.59 -4.47
C LEU A 40 -13.72 11.79 -4.69
N CYS A 41 -13.16 12.77 -3.99
CA CYS A 41 -11.71 12.92 -3.89
C CYS A 41 -11.16 11.77 -3.04
N TYR A 42 -10.22 11.02 -3.58
CA TYR A 42 -9.64 9.86 -2.93
C TYR A 42 -8.14 9.88 -3.04
N ALA A 43 -7.47 9.58 -1.95
CA ALA A 43 -6.03 9.38 -1.92
C ALA A 43 -5.69 8.26 -0.95
N SER A 44 -4.59 7.58 -1.19
CA SER A 44 -4.14 6.49 -0.33
C SER A 44 -2.84 6.88 0.37
N LEU A 45 -2.80 6.69 1.67
CA LEU A 45 -1.57 6.79 2.44
C LEU A 45 -1.08 5.36 2.66
N ALA A 46 0.00 4.98 1.99
CA ALA A 46 0.54 3.64 2.06
C ALA A 46 1.90 3.62 2.74
N PHE A 47 2.11 2.67 3.63
CA PHE A 47 3.41 2.42 4.23
C PHE A 47 4.01 1.16 3.62
N VAL A 48 5.22 1.28 3.11
CA VAL A 48 5.94 0.13 2.56
C VAL A 48 6.57 -0.63 3.72
N VAL A 49 6.11 -1.85 3.95
CA VAL A 49 6.53 -2.67 5.09
C VAL A 49 7.56 -3.73 4.70
N ASN A 50 7.71 -4.02 3.42
CA ASN A 50 8.69 -4.98 2.90
C ASN A 50 8.90 -4.78 1.41
N TRP A 51 9.99 -5.32 0.90
CA TRP A 51 10.22 -5.40 -0.53
C TRP A 51 9.25 -6.39 -1.16
N ALA A 52 8.80 -6.11 -2.37
CA ALA A 52 8.00 -7.06 -3.13
C ALA A 52 8.83 -8.30 -3.48
N ALA A 53 8.15 -9.41 -3.76
CA ALA A 53 8.80 -10.68 -4.08
C ALA A 53 9.84 -10.53 -5.19
N GLY A 54 11.05 -11.02 -4.94
CA GLY A 54 12.16 -10.94 -5.89
C GLY A 54 12.90 -9.61 -5.92
N LYS A 55 12.51 -8.62 -5.14
CA LYS A 55 13.13 -7.28 -5.13
C LYS A 55 14.05 -7.03 -3.95
N GLY A 56 13.81 -7.71 -2.82
CA GLY A 56 14.66 -7.60 -1.64
C GLY A 56 15.56 -8.81 -1.47
N GLU A 57 16.36 -8.80 -0.42
CA GLU A 57 17.20 -9.94 -0.04
C GLU A 57 16.41 -10.89 0.85
N GLY A 58 16.50 -12.19 0.56
CA GLY A 58 15.89 -13.23 1.36
C GLY A 58 14.38 -13.37 1.19
N ALA A 59 13.80 -14.27 1.95
CA ALA A 59 12.37 -14.54 1.93
C ALA A 59 11.59 -13.49 2.72
N ILE A 60 10.39 -13.19 2.26
CA ILE A 60 9.45 -12.35 3.00
C ILE A 60 8.93 -13.14 4.20
N THR A 61 9.08 -12.60 5.41
CA THR A 61 8.61 -13.24 6.64
C THR A 61 7.55 -12.38 7.32
N MET A 62 6.61 -13.02 7.98
CA MET A 62 5.58 -12.30 8.74
C MET A 62 6.17 -11.54 9.91
N THR A 63 7.25 -12.04 10.51
CA THR A 63 7.93 -11.34 11.60
C THR A 63 8.47 -9.98 11.16
N ALA A 64 9.12 -9.92 10.00
CA ALA A 64 9.63 -8.67 9.45
C ALA A 64 8.48 -7.71 9.11
N ILE A 65 7.40 -8.21 8.53
CA ILE A 65 6.21 -7.41 8.22
C ILE A 65 5.61 -6.81 9.49
N GLU A 66 5.45 -7.62 10.53
CA GLU A 66 4.88 -7.16 11.80
C GLU A 66 5.74 -6.10 12.48
N ALA A 67 7.06 -6.23 12.42
CA ALA A 67 7.98 -5.23 12.97
C ALA A 67 7.81 -3.88 12.27
N HIS A 68 7.69 -3.88 10.95
CA HIS A 68 7.49 -2.64 10.19
C HIS A 68 6.10 -2.06 10.39
N LEU A 69 5.07 -2.90 10.54
CA LEU A 69 3.71 -2.45 10.82
C LEU A 69 3.63 -1.68 12.14
N GLY A 70 4.32 -2.16 13.18
CA GLY A 70 4.36 -1.45 14.46
C GLY A 70 4.94 -0.04 14.34
N PHE A 71 6.02 0.10 13.60
CA PHE A 71 6.60 1.41 13.32
C PHE A 71 5.66 2.30 12.51
N CYS A 72 5.07 1.77 11.45
CA CYS A 72 4.15 2.52 10.59
C CYS A 72 2.90 2.98 11.34
N ALA A 73 2.36 2.15 12.21
CA ALA A 73 1.21 2.51 13.02
C ALA A 73 1.49 3.73 13.90
N GLY A 74 2.70 3.85 14.44
CA GLY A 74 3.10 5.03 15.20
C GLY A 74 3.24 6.30 14.37
N GLN A 75 3.50 6.18 13.08
CA GLN A 75 3.67 7.32 12.18
C GLN A 75 2.35 7.81 11.58
N SER A 76 1.35 6.95 11.45
CA SER A 76 0.11 7.27 10.74
C SER A 76 -0.72 8.35 11.41
N GLY A 77 -0.80 8.34 12.75
CA GLY A 77 -1.61 9.30 13.49
C GLY A 77 -1.21 10.75 13.24
N PRO A 78 0.06 11.13 13.42
CA PRO A 78 0.51 12.50 13.14
C PRO A 78 0.30 12.93 11.69
N ILE A 79 0.53 12.04 10.73
CA ILE A 79 0.34 12.34 9.31
C ILE A 79 -1.14 12.61 9.01
N LEU A 80 -2.03 11.77 9.49
CA LEU A 80 -3.47 11.94 9.30
C LEU A 80 -3.99 13.21 9.97
N ALA A 81 -3.49 13.53 11.16
CA ALA A 81 -3.86 14.76 11.85
C ALA A 81 -3.42 15.99 11.06
N ALA A 82 -2.22 15.99 10.50
CA ALA A 82 -1.73 17.09 9.68
C ALA A 82 -2.55 17.26 8.41
N LEU A 83 -2.93 16.17 7.75
CA LEU A 83 -3.79 16.21 6.57
C LEU A 83 -5.18 16.75 6.89
N ALA A 84 -5.77 16.32 7.97
CA ALA A 84 -7.08 16.79 8.40
C ALA A 84 -7.08 18.29 8.71
N ALA A 85 -6.02 18.78 9.37
CA ALA A 85 -5.88 20.21 9.68
C ALA A 85 -5.61 21.05 8.43
N GLY A 86 -4.89 20.50 7.44
CA GLY A 86 -4.52 21.19 6.22
C GLY A 86 -5.51 21.04 5.08
N SER A 87 -6.45 20.10 5.18
CA SER A 87 -7.43 19.91 4.14
C SER A 87 -8.51 20.98 4.25
N GLY A 88 -8.23 22.09 3.68
CA GLY A 88 -9.35 22.90 3.26
C GLY A 88 -10.11 22.06 2.27
N ALA A 89 -11.23 21.53 2.63
CA ALA A 89 -12.03 20.70 1.74
C ALA A 89 -12.17 21.37 0.36
N PRO A 90 -12.15 20.61 -0.72
CA PRO A 90 -12.25 21.17 -2.06
C PRO A 90 -13.50 21.97 -2.26
#